data_42a574707f418c91039398760c5b6da9
#
_entry.id   42a574707f418c91039398760c5b6da9
#
_cell.length_a   1.000
_cell.length_b   1.000
_cell.length_c   1.000
_cell.angle_alpha   90.00
_cell.angle_beta   90.00
_cell.angle_gamma   90.00
#
_symmetry.space_group_name_H-M   'P 1'
#
loop_
_entity.id
_entity.type
_entity.pdbx_description
1 polymer ?
#
loop_
_entity_poly.entity_id
_entity_poly.type
_entity_poly.pdbx_seq_one_letter_code
_entity_poly.pdbx_strand_id
1 'polypeptide(L)'
;MFVHADGAIAPTIMHNRIRRGPGGDGGMGGFGGPGGQGGRGGFGGQPTTWSGSAGGKGGDGGAGGPGGGGGGGCGGPSIGFFAFGLTATPASNLFDYDDAVSTAGSGGPGGGAETAGSSGGKGVDGKSANQLILLPCGPGGLCPIGTSCDANQVCIPIK
;
A
#
# COMPACT_ATOMS: atom_id res chain seq x y z
N MET A 1 -4.95 7.16 -20.78
CA MET A 1 -5.22 8.60 -21.05
C MET A 1 -5.72 9.24 -19.76
N PHE A 2 -5.19 10.39 -19.38
CA PHE A 2 -5.62 11.17 -18.21
C PHE A 2 -6.21 12.50 -18.67
N VAL A 3 -7.38 12.86 -18.13
CA VAL A 3 -8.06 14.14 -18.39
C VAL A 3 -8.56 14.74 -17.10
N HIS A 4 -8.25 16.00 -16.88
CA HIS A 4 -8.75 16.82 -15.78
C HIS A 4 -9.51 18.01 -16.35
N ALA A 5 -10.69 18.30 -15.81
CA ALA A 5 -11.48 19.46 -16.21
C ALA A 5 -11.98 20.21 -14.96
N ASP A 6 -11.72 21.50 -14.92
CA ASP A 6 -12.09 22.44 -13.85
C ASP A 6 -13.52 22.99 -13.97
N GLY A 7 -14.42 22.19 -14.44
CA GLY A 7 -15.86 22.47 -14.35
C GLY A 7 -16.48 23.41 -15.37
N ALA A 8 -15.74 24.09 -16.23
CA ALA A 8 -16.38 25.02 -17.16
C ALA A 8 -16.73 24.41 -18.52
N ILE A 9 -15.83 23.66 -19.15
CA ILE A 9 -16.08 23.00 -20.44
C ILE A 9 -15.32 21.69 -20.47
N ALA A 10 -16.06 20.58 -20.46
CA ALA A 10 -15.45 19.26 -20.62
C ALA A 10 -14.96 19.09 -22.07
N PRO A 11 -13.71 18.62 -22.30
CA PRO A 11 -13.24 18.36 -23.64
C PRO A 11 -14.07 17.24 -24.29
N THR A 12 -14.34 17.37 -25.58
CA THR A 12 -14.99 16.32 -26.34
C THR A 12 -13.98 15.21 -26.65
N ILE A 13 -14.21 14.01 -26.12
CA ILE A 13 -13.34 12.85 -26.30
C ILE A 13 -14.15 11.74 -26.94
N MET A 14 -14.03 11.61 -28.26
CA MET A 14 -14.79 10.62 -29.02
C MET A 14 -13.96 10.07 -30.19
N HIS A 15 -14.37 8.91 -30.71
CA HIS A 15 -13.76 8.24 -31.85
C HIS A 15 -12.27 7.91 -31.67
N ASN A 16 -11.81 7.73 -30.42
CA ASN A 16 -10.45 7.30 -30.14
C ASN A 16 -10.40 5.78 -29.96
N ARG A 17 -9.27 5.21 -30.35
CA ARG A 17 -8.90 3.84 -29.95
C ARG A 17 -7.99 3.92 -28.75
N ILE A 18 -8.49 3.45 -27.59
CA ILE A 18 -7.78 3.52 -26.31
C ILE A 18 -7.31 2.13 -25.95
N ARG A 19 -5.99 1.97 -25.83
CA ARG A 19 -5.37 0.72 -25.39
C ARG A 19 -4.78 0.91 -24.00
N ARG A 20 -5.10 -0.02 -23.10
CA ARG A 20 -4.50 -0.08 -21.77
C ARG A 20 -3.40 -1.14 -21.70
N GLY A 21 -2.36 -0.89 -20.91
CA GLY A 21 -1.32 -1.86 -20.61
C GLY A 21 -1.54 -2.51 -19.24
N PRO A 22 -0.71 -3.51 -18.88
CA PRO A 22 -0.76 -4.12 -17.55
C PRO A 22 -0.36 -3.12 -16.46
N GLY A 23 -0.96 -3.27 -15.29
CA GLY A 23 -0.47 -2.61 -14.08
C GLY A 23 0.83 -3.27 -13.58
N GLY A 24 1.72 -2.49 -12.99
CA GLY A 24 2.92 -3.05 -12.37
C GLY A 24 2.61 -3.80 -11.08
N ASP A 25 3.30 -4.90 -10.81
CA ASP A 25 3.17 -5.63 -9.56
C ASP A 25 3.78 -4.86 -8.38
N GLY A 26 3.20 -5.04 -7.21
CA GLY A 26 3.73 -4.48 -5.96
C GLY A 26 5.05 -5.14 -5.56
N GLY A 27 5.96 -4.35 -5.01
CA GLY A 27 7.24 -4.86 -4.48
C GLY A 27 7.06 -5.73 -3.23
N MET A 28 7.98 -6.66 -3.01
CA MET A 28 8.03 -7.47 -1.80
C MET A 28 8.39 -6.61 -0.58
N GLY A 29 7.77 -6.88 0.55
CA GLY A 29 8.13 -6.29 1.84
C GLY A 29 9.53 -6.71 2.31
N GLY A 30 10.21 -5.84 3.05
CA GLY A 30 11.52 -6.14 3.62
C GLY A 30 11.46 -7.23 4.71
N PHE A 31 12.52 -8.01 4.85
CA PHE A 31 12.65 -9.00 5.92
C PHE A 31 12.90 -8.33 7.28
N GLY A 32 12.32 -8.88 8.35
CA GLY A 32 12.63 -8.49 9.70
C GLY A 32 14.08 -8.81 10.07
N GLY A 33 14.74 -7.90 10.78
CA GLY A 33 16.10 -8.12 11.25
C GLY A 33 16.17 -9.06 12.46
N PRO A 34 17.36 -9.65 12.75
CA PRO A 34 17.57 -10.46 13.95
C PRO A 34 17.47 -9.60 15.23
N GLY A 35 17.05 -10.22 16.32
CA GLY A 35 17.08 -9.60 17.64
C GLY A 35 18.49 -9.25 18.11
N GLY A 36 18.62 -8.19 18.89
CA GLY A 36 19.91 -7.81 19.51
C GLY A 36 20.38 -8.85 20.52
N GLN A 37 21.70 -8.98 20.69
CA GLN A 37 22.26 -9.82 21.74
C GLN A 37 22.02 -9.21 23.13
N GLY A 38 21.76 -10.06 24.12
CA GLY A 38 21.67 -9.64 25.53
C GLY A 38 23.00 -9.08 26.06
N GLY A 39 22.92 -8.14 26.96
CA GLY A 39 24.10 -7.59 27.63
C GLY A 39 24.74 -8.63 28.56
N ARG A 40 26.07 -8.53 28.74
CA ARG A 40 26.78 -9.39 29.69
C ARG A 40 26.48 -8.95 31.12
N GLY A 41 26.32 -9.92 32.01
CA GLY A 41 26.20 -9.68 33.44
C GLY A 41 27.45 -9.02 34.03
N GLY A 42 27.24 -8.13 34.98
CA GLY A 42 28.34 -7.44 35.70
C GLY A 42 29.19 -8.40 36.51
N PHE A 43 30.45 -8.05 36.71
CA PHE A 43 31.33 -8.79 37.58
C PHE A 43 30.88 -8.69 39.05
N GLY A 44 31.03 -9.81 39.80
CA GLY A 44 30.82 -9.81 41.24
C GLY A 44 31.84 -8.92 41.99
N GLY A 45 31.43 -8.39 43.12
CA GLY A 45 32.32 -7.56 43.95
C GLY A 45 33.56 -8.35 44.39
N GLN A 46 34.72 -7.67 44.39
CA GLN A 46 35.97 -8.24 44.89
C GLN A 46 35.95 -8.22 46.43
N PRO A 47 36.46 -9.25 47.09
CA PRO A 47 36.59 -9.25 48.55
C PRO A 47 37.62 -8.20 48.96
N THR A 48 37.32 -7.44 49.97
CA THR A 48 38.30 -6.59 50.65
C THR A 48 39.00 -7.41 51.72
N THR A 49 40.22 -7.00 52.12
CA THR A 49 41.16 -7.73 52.96
C THR A 49 40.56 -8.28 54.32
N TRP A 50 39.35 -7.95 54.64
CA TRP A 50 38.77 -8.27 55.97
C TRP A 50 37.48 -9.09 55.96
N SER A 51 36.92 -9.43 54.78
CA SER A 51 35.64 -10.13 54.83
C SER A 51 35.36 -10.95 53.60
N GLY A 52 35.07 -12.15 53.80
CA GLY A 52 34.23 -13.00 52.97
C GLY A 52 34.71 -13.32 51.56
N SER A 53 34.02 -14.22 50.93
CA SER A 53 34.22 -14.61 49.53
C SER A 53 33.73 -13.52 48.55
N ALA A 54 34.33 -13.49 47.35
CA ALA A 54 33.89 -12.61 46.26
C ALA A 54 32.39 -12.81 45.93
N GLY A 55 31.70 -11.74 45.59
CA GLY A 55 30.33 -11.83 45.10
C GLY A 55 30.26 -12.60 43.77
N GLY A 56 29.16 -13.32 43.54
CA GLY A 56 28.91 -13.97 42.25
C GLY A 56 28.72 -12.96 41.09
N LYS A 57 29.13 -13.38 39.88
CA LYS A 57 28.83 -12.61 38.67
C LYS A 57 27.31 -12.49 38.47
N GLY A 58 26.82 -11.32 38.05
CA GLY A 58 25.44 -11.15 37.64
C GLY A 58 25.09 -12.01 36.41
N GLY A 59 23.82 -12.40 36.28
CA GLY A 59 23.34 -13.11 35.11
C GLY A 59 23.42 -12.25 33.85
N ASP A 60 23.68 -12.85 32.69
CA ASP A 60 23.63 -12.18 31.40
C ASP A 60 22.17 -11.83 31.06
N GLY A 61 21.92 -10.70 30.36
CA GLY A 61 20.60 -10.32 29.89
C GLY A 61 20.12 -11.23 28.75
N GLY A 62 18.80 -11.37 28.63
CA GLY A 62 18.20 -12.12 27.53
C GLY A 62 18.40 -11.41 26.18
N ALA A 63 18.44 -12.19 25.08
CA ALA A 63 18.42 -11.62 23.73
C ALA A 63 17.13 -10.88 23.45
N GLY A 64 17.21 -9.80 22.66
CA GLY A 64 16.06 -9.12 22.14
C GLY A 64 15.29 -10.00 21.14
N GLY A 65 13.97 -9.76 21.00
CA GLY A 65 13.17 -10.44 20.01
C GLY A 65 13.51 -10.00 18.58
N PRO A 66 13.29 -10.86 17.57
CA PRO A 66 13.47 -10.50 16.16
C PRO A 66 12.47 -9.45 15.72
N GLY A 67 12.82 -8.64 14.72
CA GLY A 67 11.95 -7.68 14.07
C GLY A 67 10.89 -8.35 13.19
N GLY A 68 9.73 -7.71 13.05
CA GLY A 68 8.70 -8.14 12.13
C GLY A 68 9.03 -7.82 10.67
N GLY A 69 8.48 -8.58 9.73
CA GLY A 69 8.57 -8.30 8.30
C GLY A 69 7.78 -7.07 7.88
N GLY A 70 8.25 -6.34 6.87
CA GLY A 70 7.54 -5.22 6.27
C GLY A 70 6.36 -5.66 5.39
N GLY A 71 5.34 -4.82 5.24
CA GLY A 71 4.24 -5.06 4.32
C GLY A 71 4.68 -5.05 2.85
N GLY A 72 4.00 -5.80 2.00
CA GLY A 72 4.17 -5.76 0.55
C GLY A 72 3.60 -4.47 -0.06
N GLY A 73 4.14 -4.04 -1.20
CA GLY A 73 3.65 -2.89 -1.97
C GLY A 73 2.33 -3.20 -2.67
N CYS A 74 1.53 -2.17 -2.94
CA CYS A 74 0.29 -2.32 -3.71
C CYS A 74 0.58 -2.55 -5.19
N GLY A 75 -0.27 -3.33 -5.87
CA GLY A 75 -0.26 -3.47 -7.32
C GLY A 75 -0.75 -2.21 -8.01
N GLY A 76 -0.20 -1.92 -9.18
CA GLY A 76 -0.56 -0.77 -10.01
C GLY A 76 -1.90 -0.97 -10.73
N PRO A 77 -2.66 0.11 -11.01
CA PRO A 77 -3.90 0.04 -11.76
C PRO A 77 -3.64 -0.14 -13.27
N SER A 78 -4.60 -0.77 -13.96
CA SER A 78 -4.67 -0.85 -15.41
C SER A 78 -5.93 -0.11 -15.88
N ILE A 79 -5.80 1.17 -16.25
CA ILE A 79 -6.91 2.04 -16.61
C ILE A 79 -6.67 2.63 -17.99
N GLY A 80 -7.63 2.44 -18.91
CA GLY A 80 -7.54 2.96 -20.27
C GLY A 80 -7.78 4.46 -20.31
N PHE A 81 -8.87 4.91 -19.68
CA PHE A 81 -9.25 6.31 -19.61
C PHE A 81 -9.52 6.69 -18.17
N PHE A 82 -8.81 7.69 -17.68
CA PHE A 82 -9.04 8.28 -16.36
C PHE A 82 -9.44 9.74 -16.50
N ALA A 83 -10.54 10.09 -15.88
CA ALA A 83 -11.02 11.47 -15.87
C ALA A 83 -11.38 11.92 -14.44
N PHE A 84 -11.09 13.18 -14.18
CA PHE A 84 -11.47 13.84 -12.93
C PHE A 84 -12.22 15.13 -13.25
N GLY A 85 -13.37 15.32 -12.63
CA GLY A 85 -14.18 16.53 -12.81
C GLY A 85 -15.06 16.56 -14.08
N LEU A 86 -15.09 15.47 -14.88
CA LEU A 86 -15.97 15.39 -16.05
C LEU A 86 -17.36 14.94 -15.65
N THR A 87 -18.38 15.68 -16.11
CA THR A 87 -19.79 15.33 -15.93
C THR A 87 -20.35 14.49 -17.08
N ALA A 88 -19.67 14.49 -18.25
CA ALA A 88 -20.07 13.73 -19.43
C ALA A 88 -19.21 12.50 -19.65
N THR A 89 -19.85 11.39 -19.99
CA THR A 89 -19.13 10.16 -20.34
C THR A 89 -18.57 10.30 -21.76
N PRO A 90 -17.28 10.03 -21.99
CA PRO A 90 -16.72 10.03 -23.34
C PRO A 90 -17.44 8.98 -24.20
N ALA A 91 -18.10 9.41 -25.26
CA ALA A 91 -18.87 8.53 -26.12
C ALA A 91 -18.06 8.05 -27.33
N SER A 92 -18.46 6.93 -27.91
CA SER A 92 -17.91 6.40 -29.16
C SER A 92 -16.40 6.15 -29.18
N ASN A 93 -15.80 5.91 -28.04
CA ASN A 93 -14.40 5.46 -27.95
C ASN A 93 -14.34 3.93 -28.01
N LEU A 94 -13.39 3.40 -28.76
CA LEU A 94 -13.10 1.99 -28.82
C LEU A 94 -12.03 1.65 -27.76
N PHE A 95 -12.38 0.80 -26.80
CA PHE A 95 -11.43 0.23 -25.86
C PHE A 95 -10.92 -1.09 -26.40
N ASP A 96 -9.67 -1.09 -26.83
CA ASP A 96 -8.98 -2.24 -27.41
C ASP A 96 -7.97 -2.75 -26.39
N TYR A 97 -8.27 -3.87 -25.76
CA TYR A 97 -7.42 -4.48 -24.74
C TYR A 97 -7.53 -5.99 -24.77
N ASP A 98 -6.44 -6.63 -24.49
CA ASP A 98 -6.38 -8.05 -24.24
C ASP A 98 -6.50 -8.28 -22.73
N ASP A 99 -7.57 -8.90 -22.27
CA ASP A 99 -7.81 -9.16 -20.85
C ASP A 99 -6.68 -9.98 -20.20
N ALA A 100 -5.98 -10.79 -20.97
CA ALA A 100 -4.86 -11.59 -20.46
C ALA A 100 -3.61 -10.75 -20.12
N VAL A 101 -3.40 -9.62 -20.84
CA VAL A 101 -2.20 -8.78 -20.68
C VAL A 101 -2.51 -7.38 -20.14
N SER A 102 -3.77 -7.01 -20.06
CA SER A 102 -4.22 -5.69 -19.58
C SER A 102 -4.81 -5.76 -18.18
N THR A 103 -4.32 -6.66 -17.34
CA THR A 103 -4.73 -6.83 -15.95
C THR A 103 -4.08 -5.77 -15.06
N ALA A 104 -4.71 -5.49 -13.94
CA ALA A 104 -4.05 -4.74 -12.86
C ALA A 104 -2.91 -5.56 -12.25
N GLY A 105 -1.91 -4.90 -11.72
CA GLY A 105 -0.81 -5.56 -11.02
C GLY A 105 -1.25 -6.21 -9.72
N SER A 106 -0.62 -7.31 -9.36
CA SER A 106 -0.83 -7.98 -8.07
C SER A 106 -0.15 -7.22 -6.94
N GLY A 107 -0.73 -7.22 -5.76
CA GLY A 107 -0.05 -6.74 -4.56
C GLY A 107 1.16 -7.62 -4.25
N GLY A 108 2.27 -7.01 -3.84
CA GLY A 108 3.49 -7.71 -3.47
C GLY A 108 3.33 -8.54 -2.19
N PRO A 109 4.07 -9.62 -2.03
CA PRO A 109 4.08 -10.39 -0.79
C PRO A 109 4.69 -9.58 0.36
N GLY A 110 4.22 -9.80 1.57
CA GLY A 110 4.84 -9.25 2.76
C GLY A 110 6.21 -9.87 3.02
N GLY A 111 7.09 -9.14 3.69
CA GLY A 111 8.40 -9.63 4.11
C GLY A 111 8.29 -10.72 5.17
N GLY A 112 9.21 -11.65 5.13
CA GLY A 112 9.34 -12.71 6.16
C GLY A 112 9.91 -12.18 7.47
N ALA A 113 9.74 -12.93 8.53
CA ALA A 113 10.40 -12.73 9.82
C ALA A 113 10.90 -14.07 10.34
N GLU A 114 11.82 -14.04 11.28
CA GLU A 114 12.37 -15.28 11.87
C GLU A 114 11.32 -16.05 12.67
N THR A 115 10.32 -15.40 13.23
CA THR A 115 9.22 -16.00 13.98
C THR A 115 7.94 -16.06 13.18
N ALA A 116 7.26 -17.20 13.17
CA ALA A 116 5.94 -17.35 12.58
C ALA A 116 4.95 -16.36 13.23
N GLY A 117 4.23 -15.62 12.40
CA GLY A 117 3.23 -14.64 12.85
C GLY A 117 3.70 -13.20 12.85
N SER A 118 4.98 -12.92 12.68
CA SER A 118 5.51 -11.54 12.53
C SER A 118 5.81 -11.16 11.09
N SER A 119 5.42 -11.95 10.11
CA SER A 119 5.53 -11.62 8.67
C SER A 119 4.62 -10.45 8.31
N GLY A 120 5.08 -9.61 7.39
CA GLY A 120 4.28 -8.52 6.85
C GLY A 120 3.09 -9.02 6.03
N GLY A 121 2.05 -8.21 5.93
CA GLY A 121 0.88 -8.50 5.09
C GLY A 121 1.17 -8.33 3.59
N LYS A 122 0.43 -9.06 2.73
CA LYS A 122 0.42 -8.83 1.29
C LYS A 122 -0.14 -7.44 0.99
N GLY A 123 0.43 -6.75 -0.01
CA GLY A 123 -0.13 -5.51 -0.55
C GLY A 123 -1.47 -5.74 -1.25
N VAL A 124 -2.24 -4.68 -1.43
CA VAL A 124 -3.52 -4.71 -2.13
C VAL A 124 -3.29 -4.85 -3.63
N ASP A 125 -4.09 -5.69 -4.29
CA ASP A 125 -4.07 -5.81 -5.75
C ASP A 125 -4.59 -4.52 -6.40
N GLY A 126 -4.04 -4.14 -7.56
CA GLY A 126 -4.50 -3.01 -8.35
C GLY A 126 -5.92 -3.24 -8.90
N LYS A 127 -6.48 -2.21 -9.52
CA LYS A 127 -7.78 -2.30 -10.19
C LYS A 127 -7.64 -2.12 -11.69
N SER A 128 -8.43 -2.87 -12.47
CA SER A 128 -8.51 -2.68 -13.91
C SER A 128 -9.86 -2.10 -14.30
N ALA A 129 -9.85 -1.13 -15.22
CA ALA A 129 -11.07 -0.54 -15.77
C ALA A 129 -10.80 0.04 -17.18
N ASN A 130 -11.80 -0.05 -18.06
CA ASN A 130 -11.73 0.62 -19.36
C ASN A 130 -11.76 2.14 -19.17
N GLN A 131 -12.64 2.57 -18.29
CA GLN A 131 -12.74 3.97 -17.89
C GLN A 131 -12.98 4.08 -16.39
N LEU A 132 -12.37 5.09 -15.79
CA LEU A 132 -12.61 5.51 -14.41
C LEU A 132 -12.83 7.02 -14.42
N ILE A 133 -14.04 7.42 -14.08
CA ILE A 133 -14.42 8.81 -13.98
C ILE A 133 -14.70 9.12 -12.51
N LEU A 134 -13.97 10.07 -11.96
CA LEU A 134 -14.14 10.53 -10.60
C LEU A 134 -14.66 11.97 -10.63
N LEU A 135 -15.66 12.23 -9.84
CA LEU A 135 -16.23 13.57 -9.66
C LEU A 135 -15.83 14.11 -8.30
N PRO A 136 -15.39 15.38 -8.20
CA PRO A 136 -15.19 16.00 -6.89
C PRO A 136 -16.54 16.11 -6.17
N CYS A 137 -16.51 16.07 -4.84
CA CYS A 137 -17.70 16.35 -4.06
C CYS A 137 -18.11 17.83 -4.27
N GLY A 138 -19.39 18.05 -4.48
CA GLY A 138 -19.95 19.40 -4.52
C GLY A 138 -19.95 20.07 -3.13
N PRO A 139 -20.35 21.34 -3.06
CA PRO A 139 -20.48 22.05 -1.79
C PRO A 139 -21.33 21.26 -0.78
N GLY A 140 -20.86 21.16 0.44
CA GLY A 140 -21.52 20.35 1.48
C GLY A 140 -21.41 18.84 1.33
N GLY A 141 -20.48 18.34 0.52
CA GLY A 141 -20.27 16.90 0.32
C GLY A 141 -21.32 16.26 -0.60
N LEU A 142 -21.98 17.04 -1.44
CA LEU A 142 -23.01 16.55 -2.37
C LEU A 142 -22.37 15.74 -3.51
N CYS A 143 -22.95 14.57 -3.78
CA CYS A 143 -22.57 13.70 -4.87
C CYS A 143 -23.79 13.28 -5.70
N PRO A 144 -23.61 12.83 -6.96
CA PRO A 144 -24.68 12.25 -7.75
C PRO A 144 -25.36 11.09 -7.06
N ILE A 145 -26.62 10.81 -7.43
CA ILE A 145 -27.39 9.69 -6.89
C ILE A 145 -26.61 8.36 -7.07
N GLY A 146 -26.54 7.57 -6.01
CA GLY A 146 -25.80 6.30 -5.99
C GLY A 146 -24.31 6.43 -5.65
N THR A 147 -23.87 7.64 -5.30
CA THR A 147 -22.50 7.88 -4.83
C THR A 147 -22.49 8.65 -3.51
N SER A 148 -21.40 8.54 -2.75
CA SER A 148 -21.16 9.29 -1.51
C SER A 148 -19.77 9.94 -1.54
N CYS A 149 -19.63 11.05 -0.83
CA CYS A 149 -18.36 11.74 -0.68
C CYS A 149 -17.45 10.96 0.26
N ASP A 150 -16.24 10.66 -0.18
CA ASP A 150 -15.22 10.03 0.68
C ASP A 150 -14.34 11.08 1.38
N ALA A 151 -13.40 10.60 2.21
CA ALA A 151 -12.47 11.47 2.94
C ALA A 151 -11.52 12.27 2.04
N ASN A 152 -11.36 11.88 0.78
CA ASN A 152 -10.53 12.56 -0.21
C ASN A 152 -11.33 13.58 -1.05
N GLN A 153 -12.56 13.89 -0.65
CA GLN A 153 -13.47 14.79 -1.37
C GLN A 153 -13.83 14.31 -2.78
N VAL A 154 -13.95 13.00 -2.97
CA VAL A 154 -14.31 12.35 -4.24
C VAL A 154 -15.60 11.55 -4.08
N CYS A 155 -16.48 11.65 -5.07
CA CYS A 155 -17.71 10.86 -5.10
C CYS A 155 -17.42 9.42 -5.50
N ILE A 156 -17.68 8.48 -4.59
CA ILE A 156 -17.48 7.05 -4.80
C ILE A 156 -18.82 6.31 -4.77
N PRO A 157 -18.99 5.20 -5.52
CA PRO A 157 -20.21 4.40 -5.49
C PRO A 157 -20.54 3.90 -4.08
N ILE A 158 -21.80 4.01 -3.69
CA ILE A 158 -22.32 3.40 -2.46
C ILE A 158 -22.37 1.88 -2.70
N LYS A 159 -21.78 1.10 -1.80
CA LYS A 159 -21.80 -0.38 -1.85
C LYS A 159 -23.13 -0.92 -1.34
#